data_c103a6f5b08ff9f389bf754c6a60ca0e
#
_entry.id   c103a6f5b08ff9f389bf754c6a60ca0e
#
_cell.length_a   1.000
_cell.length_b   1.000
_cell.length_c   1.000
_cell.angle_alpha   90.00
_cell.angle_beta   90.00
_cell.angle_gamma   90.00
#
_symmetry.space_group_name_H-M   'P 1'
#
loop_
_entity.id
_entity.type
_entity.pdbx_description
1 polymer ?
#
loop_
_entity_poly.entity_id
_entity_poly.type
_entity_poly.pdbx_seq_one_letter_code
_entity_poly.pdbx_strand_id
1 'polypeptide(L)'
;IPFLHGGVPKKDRQAMIDQFQLDPRGPNLFILSLKAGGLGINLTNANHVIHIDRWWNPAVENQATDRAYRIGQTQRVMVHKFITSGSVEEKIDRMIREKSRLAEDVIGSGENWLGSLGIDQLRELVTLEDN
;
A
#
# COMPACT_ATOMS: atom_id res chain seq x y z
N ILE A 1 -6.80 -5.55 18.50
CA ILE A 1 -6.39 -4.86 17.24
C ILE A 1 -7.23 -5.45 16.14
N PRO A 2 -8.09 -4.67 15.44
CA PRO A 2 -8.85 -5.16 14.30
C PRO A 2 -7.92 -5.50 13.14
N PHE A 3 -8.19 -6.66 12.51
CA PHE A 3 -7.50 -7.11 11.31
C PHE A 3 -8.51 -7.41 10.21
N LEU A 4 -8.59 -6.53 9.22
CA LEU A 4 -9.48 -6.65 8.08
C LEU A 4 -8.75 -7.33 6.90
N HIS A 5 -9.24 -8.49 6.52
CA HIS A 5 -8.76 -9.28 5.40
C HIS A 5 -9.93 -9.82 4.55
N GLY A 6 -9.64 -10.45 3.43
CA GLY A 6 -10.67 -10.94 2.49
C GLY A 6 -11.67 -11.93 3.08
N GLY A 7 -11.28 -12.70 4.09
CA GLY A 7 -12.15 -13.68 4.77
C GLY A 7 -13.09 -13.10 5.82
N VAL A 8 -12.98 -11.81 6.18
CA VAL A 8 -13.89 -11.19 7.16
C VAL A 8 -15.29 -11.03 6.55
N PRO A 9 -16.36 -11.52 7.20
CA PRO A 9 -17.73 -11.35 6.74
C PRO A 9 -18.11 -9.87 6.57
N LYS A 10 -18.91 -9.56 5.56
CA LYS A 10 -19.27 -8.16 5.24
C LYS A 10 -19.90 -7.41 6.43
N LYS A 11 -20.73 -8.10 7.21
CA LYS A 11 -21.39 -7.53 8.41
C LYS A 11 -20.38 -7.10 9.49
N ASP A 12 -19.29 -7.86 9.65
CA ASP A 12 -18.31 -7.61 10.71
C ASP A 12 -17.32 -6.52 10.33
N ARG A 13 -17.13 -6.31 9.01
CA ARG A 13 -16.22 -5.26 8.49
C ARG A 13 -16.63 -3.86 8.92
N GLN A 14 -17.93 -3.56 8.82
CA GLN A 14 -18.43 -2.25 9.19
C GLN A 14 -18.27 -2.00 10.69
N ALA A 15 -18.56 -2.99 11.53
CA ALA A 15 -18.37 -2.87 12.97
C ALA A 15 -16.91 -2.60 13.36
N MET A 16 -15.95 -3.26 12.68
CA MET A 16 -14.51 -3.01 12.90
C MET A 16 -14.11 -1.59 12.50
N ILE A 17 -14.64 -1.11 11.38
CA ILE A 17 -14.37 0.26 10.88
C ILE A 17 -14.97 1.28 11.83
N ASP A 18 -16.22 1.11 12.25
CA ASP A 18 -16.91 2.02 13.16
C ASP A 18 -16.22 2.08 14.52
N GLN A 19 -15.78 0.97 15.06
CA GLN A 19 -15.00 0.92 16.29
C GLN A 19 -13.70 1.73 16.19
N PHE A 20 -12.99 1.63 15.06
CA PHE A 20 -11.77 2.41 14.84
C PHE A 20 -12.03 3.89 14.60
N GLN A 21 -13.11 4.22 13.88
CA GLN A 21 -13.42 5.58 13.47
C GLN A 21 -14.13 6.41 14.55
N LEU A 22 -15.00 5.79 15.33
CA LEU A 22 -15.99 6.51 16.14
C LEU A 22 -15.82 6.31 17.65
N ASP A 23 -15.16 5.24 18.08
CA ASP A 23 -14.96 4.96 19.51
C ASP A 23 -13.73 5.70 20.05
N PRO A 24 -13.88 6.69 20.95
CA PRO A 24 -12.73 7.40 21.54
C PRO A 24 -11.80 6.51 22.38
N ARG A 25 -12.28 5.35 22.80
CA ARG A 25 -11.50 4.30 23.50
C ARG A 25 -11.22 3.11 22.60
N GLY A 26 -11.46 3.27 21.32
CA GLY A 26 -11.22 2.26 20.30
C GLY A 26 -9.74 1.95 20.08
N PRO A 27 -9.45 1.02 19.20
CA PRO A 27 -8.07 0.61 18.91
C PRO A 27 -7.30 1.74 18.20
N ASN A 28 -6.07 1.97 18.61
CA ASN A 28 -5.16 2.93 17.97
C ASN A 28 -4.46 2.35 16.71
N LEU A 29 -4.65 1.07 16.43
CA LEU A 29 -4.06 0.37 15.31
C LEU A 29 -5.13 -0.43 14.57
N PHE A 30 -5.12 -0.32 13.24
CA PHE A 30 -5.98 -1.07 12.34
C PHE A 30 -5.12 -1.79 11.30
N ILE A 31 -5.19 -3.11 11.26
CA ILE A 31 -4.44 -3.91 10.28
C ILE A 31 -5.35 -4.19 9.08
N LEU A 32 -4.83 -3.89 7.89
CA LEU A 32 -5.55 -4.05 6.63
C LEU A 32 -4.70 -4.86 5.65
N SER A 33 -5.24 -5.96 5.13
CA SER A 33 -4.59 -6.62 3.99
C SER A 33 -4.77 -5.80 2.72
N LEU A 34 -3.74 -5.71 1.88
CA LEU A 34 -3.77 -4.94 0.62
C LEU A 34 -4.96 -5.35 -0.28
N LYS A 35 -5.23 -6.65 -0.37
CA LYS A 35 -6.37 -7.18 -1.15
C LYS A 35 -7.74 -6.76 -0.62
N ALA A 36 -7.86 -6.52 0.68
CA ALA A 36 -9.10 -6.01 1.28
C ALA A 36 -9.27 -4.49 1.07
N GLY A 37 -8.21 -3.79 0.70
CA GLY A 37 -8.23 -2.35 0.41
C GLY A 37 -9.16 -1.95 -0.73
N GLY A 38 -9.53 -2.86 -1.65
CA GLY A 38 -10.48 -2.61 -2.75
C GLY A 38 -11.94 -2.37 -2.32
N LEU A 39 -12.26 -2.50 -1.04
CA LEU A 39 -13.64 -2.51 -0.51
C LEU A 39 -14.27 -1.13 -0.27
N GLY A 40 -13.66 -0.05 -0.72
CA GLY A 40 -14.26 1.30 -0.58
C GLY A 40 -14.36 1.81 0.87
N ILE A 41 -13.61 1.21 1.80
CA ILE A 41 -13.60 1.59 3.22
C ILE A 41 -13.01 2.98 3.44
N ASN A 42 -13.40 3.62 4.53
CA ASN A 42 -12.93 4.93 4.95
C ASN A 42 -12.28 4.81 6.34
N LEU A 43 -11.02 5.26 6.46
CA LEU A 43 -10.22 5.20 7.69
C LEU A 43 -9.61 6.57 8.02
N THR A 44 -10.39 7.64 7.88
CA THR A 44 -9.93 9.02 8.07
C THR A 44 -9.53 9.38 9.50
N ASN A 45 -9.80 8.52 10.47
CA ASN A 45 -9.23 8.66 11.82
C ASN A 45 -7.75 8.27 11.89
N ALA A 46 -7.23 7.58 10.86
CA ALA A 46 -5.81 7.26 10.77
C ALA A 46 -5.03 8.46 10.22
N ASN A 47 -3.99 8.86 10.93
CA ASN A 47 -3.01 9.87 10.50
C ASN A 47 -1.63 9.27 10.17
N HIS A 48 -1.44 7.97 10.37
CA HIS A 48 -0.28 7.21 9.94
C HIS A 48 -0.71 6.00 9.12
N VAL A 49 -0.03 5.78 8.00
CA VAL A 49 -0.16 4.56 7.17
C VAL A 49 1.20 3.90 7.11
N ILE A 50 1.26 2.61 7.44
CA ILE A 50 2.51 1.85 7.44
C ILE A 50 2.35 0.69 6.45
N HIS A 51 3.13 0.74 5.36
CA HIS A 51 3.27 -0.37 4.44
C HIS A 51 4.41 -1.26 4.91
N ILE A 52 4.08 -2.44 5.43
CA ILE A 52 5.06 -3.43 5.91
C ILE A 52 5.66 -4.17 4.73
N ASP A 53 4.80 -4.60 3.78
CA ASP A 53 5.20 -5.27 2.56
C ASP A 53 5.12 -4.30 1.38
N ARG A 54 6.13 -4.35 0.51
CA ARG A 54 6.09 -3.62 -0.75
C ARG A 54 5.34 -4.43 -1.81
N TRP A 55 4.49 -3.75 -2.53
CA TRP A 55 3.81 -4.33 -3.68
C TRP A 55 4.38 -3.77 -4.97
N TRP A 56 4.65 -4.63 -5.95
CA TRP A 56 5.23 -4.18 -7.24
C TRP A 56 4.35 -3.18 -8.00
N ASN A 57 3.04 -3.19 -7.77
CA ASN A 57 2.13 -2.24 -8.37
C ASN A 57 1.86 -1.07 -7.39
N PRO A 58 2.41 0.12 -7.64
CA PRO A 58 2.23 1.27 -6.77
C PRO A 58 0.75 1.71 -6.66
N ALA A 59 -0.09 1.40 -7.64
CA ALA A 59 -1.52 1.73 -7.58
C ALA A 59 -2.23 1.01 -6.42
N VAL A 60 -1.80 -0.22 -6.08
CA VAL A 60 -2.37 -0.99 -4.95
C VAL A 60 -1.95 -0.36 -3.62
N GLU A 61 -0.70 0.06 -3.48
CA GLU A 61 -0.23 0.79 -2.28
C GLU A 61 -0.95 2.13 -2.13
N ASN A 62 -1.06 2.88 -3.21
CA ASN A 62 -1.75 4.17 -3.22
C ASN A 62 -3.22 3.99 -2.85
N GLN A 63 -3.88 2.97 -3.38
CA GLN A 63 -5.26 2.64 -3.02
C GLN A 63 -5.42 2.35 -1.51
N ALA A 64 -4.45 1.68 -0.88
CA ALA A 64 -4.46 1.45 0.57
C ALA A 64 -4.24 2.76 1.34
N THR A 65 -3.33 3.62 0.89
CA THR A 65 -3.08 4.95 1.46
C THR A 65 -4.31 5.84 1.36
N ASP A 66 -5.03 5.81 0.25
CA ASP A 66 -6.24 6.61 -0.01
C ASP A 66 -7.41 6.27 0.94
N ARG A 67 -7.32 5.19 1.72
CA ARG A 67 -8.30 4.89 2.78
C ARG A 67 -8.17 5.84 3.96
N ALA A 68 -6.97 6.28 4.27
CA ALA A 68 -6.70 7.30 5.28
C ALA A 68 -6.72 8.71 4.68
N TYR A 69 -6.17 8.89 3.48
CA TYR A 69 -6.14 10.16 2.75
C TYR A 69 -7.38 10.30 1.85
N ARG A 70 -8.50 10.68 2.45
CA ARG A 70 -9.79 10.78 1.74
C ARG A 70 -10.55 12.03 2.18
N ILE A 71 -11.63 12.37 1.45
CA ILE A 71 -12.56 13.44 1.82
C ILE A 71 -13.04 13.21 3.26
N GLY A 72 -12.89 14.22 4.12
CA GLY A 72 -13.16 14.14 5.55
C GLY A 72 -11.92 13.98 6.43
N GLN A 73 -10.74 13.77 5.84
CA GLN A 73 -9.47 13.80 6.57
C GLN A 73 -9.12 15.27 6.96
N THR A 74 -8.95 15.49 8.25
CA THR A 74 -8.62 16.81 8.80
C THR A 74 -7.17 16.90 9.28
N GLN A 75 -6.47 15.77 9.35
CA GLN A 75 -5.10 15.68 9.83
C GLN A 75 -4.14 15.40 8.69
N ARG A 76 -2.88 15.78 8.88
CA ARG A 76 -1.81 15.39 7.97
C ARG A 76 -1.58 13.87 8.06
N VAL A 77 -1.65 13.18 6.93
CA VAL A 77 -1.37 11.74 6.86
C VAL A 77 0.11 11.53 6.58
N MET A 78 0.77 10.77 7.44
CA MET A 78 2.16 10.33 7.29
C MET A 78 2.19 8.91 6.73
N VAL A 79 2.89 8.69 5.63
CA VAL A 79 3.02 7.38 4.99
C VAL A 79 4.44 6.85 5.21
N HIS A 80 4.54 5.69 5.84
CA HIS A 80 5.78 4.98 6.10
C HIS A 80 5.84 3.74 5.22
N LYS A 81 6.94 3.56 4.51
CA LYS A 81 7.18 2.38 3.67
C LYS A 81 8.43 1.66 4.17
N PHE A 82 8.27 0.43 4.62
CA PHE A 82 9.39 -0.41 5.02
C PHE A 82 9.97 -1.08 3.78
N ILE A 83 11.29 -1.11 3.70
CA ILE A 83 12.04 -1.69 2.59
C ILE A 83 13.18 -2.47 3.20
N THR A 84 13.26 -3.76 2.88
CA THR A 84 14.38 -4.60 3.31
C THR A 84 15.59 -4.32 2.42
N SER A 85 16.70 -3.84 3.02
CA SER A 85 17.94 -3.59 2.30
C SER A 85 18.53 -4.88 1.70
N GLY A 86 19.14 -4.80 0.52
CA GLY A 86 19.71 -5.93 -0.19
C GLY A 86 18.69 -6.92 -0.76
N SER A 87 17.38 -6.58 -0.72
CA SER A 87 16.32 -7.46 -1.17
C SER A 87 15.74 -7.04 -2.52
N VAL A 88 14.88 -7.93 -3.06
CA VAL A 88 14.05 -7.63 -4.24
C VAL A 88 13.17 -6.40 -4.01
N GLU A 89 12.71 -6.16 -2.77
CA GLU A 89 11.90 -4.99 -2.43
C GLU A 89 12.64 -3.67 -2.69
N GLU A 90 13.92 -3.59 -2.36
CA GLU A 90 14.73 -2.40 -2.62
C GLU A 90 14.89 -2.14 -4.12
N LYS A 91 15.10 -3.19 -4.90
CA LYS A 91 15.18 -3.09 -6.37
C LYS A 91 13.87 -2.64 -6.97
N ILE A 92 12.74 -3.20 -6.52
CA ILE A 92 11.39 -2.79 -6.93
C ILE A 92 11.16 -1.31 -6.58
N ASP A 93 11.52 -0.88 -5.38
CA ASP A 93 11.35 0.51 -4.96
C ASP A 93 12.16 1.48 -5.83
N ARG A 94 13.40 1.12 -6.14
CA ARG A 94 14.27 1.89 -7.06
C ARG A 94 13.62 2.02 -8.44
N MET A 95 13.18 0.89 -9.02
CA MET A 95 12.52 0.88 -10.34
C MET A 95 11.22 1.69 -10.35
N ILE A 96 10.41 1.60 -9.30
CA ILE A 96 9.17 2.40 -9.17
C ILE A 96 9.51 3.89 -9.13
N ARG A 97 10.52 4.30 -8.36
CA ARG A 97 10.96 5.71 -8.27
C ARG A 97 11.48 6.24 -9.60
N GLU A 98 12.31 5.47 -10.29
CA GLU A 98 12.83 5.85 -11.62
C GLU A 98 11.70 6.00 -12.63
N LYS A 99 10.76 5.06 -12.64
CA LYS A 99 9.60 5.11 -13.53
C LYS A 99 8.66 6.26 -13.20
N SER A 100 8.44 6.59 -11.92
CA SER A 100 7.63 7.75 -11.51
C SER A 100 8.25 9.06 -11.97
N ARG A 101 9.58 9.18 -11.97
CA ARG A 101 10.28 10.36 -12.50
C ARG A 101 10.13 10.48 -14.02
N LEU A 102 10.02 9.35 -14.73
CA LEU A 102 9.79 9.33 -16.19
C LEU A 102 8.30 9.46 -16.53
N ALA A 103 7.39 9.08 -15.64
CA ALA A 103 5.94 9.08 -15.87
C ALA A 103 5.27 10.42 -15.54
N GLU A 104 5.98 11.37 -14.96
CA GLU A 104 5.52 12.78 -14.99
C GLU A 104 5.43 13.30 -16.43
N ASP A 105 6.11 12.66 -17.40
CA ASP A 105 6.05 12.99 -18.80
C ASP A 105 5.11 12.10 -19.66
N VAL A 106 4.64 10.93 -19.15
CA VAL A 106 3.78 10.01 -19.92
C VAL A 106 2.77 9.29 -19.03
N ILE A 107 1.52 9.70 -19.10
CA ILE A 107 0.38 9.02 -18.47
C ILE A 107 0.13 7.67 -19.16
N GLY A 108 0.56 6.58 -18.57
CA GLY A 108 0.34 5.23 -19.05
C GLY A 108 0.08 4.25 -17.89
N SER A 109 -1.03 3.52 -18.00
CA SER A 109 -1.58 2.58 -17.03
C SER A 109 -0.59 1.54 -16.49
N GLY A 110 -0.43 1.51 -15.17
CA GLY A 110 0.60 0.75 -14.45
C GLY A 110 0.35 -0.74 -14.22
N GLU A 111 -0.55 -1.42 -14.94
CA GLU A 111 -0.88 -2.82 -14.62
C GLU A 111 0.03 -3.87 -15.29
N ASN A 112 0.79 -3.52 -16.33
CA ASN A 112 1.58 -4.48 -17.11
C ASN A 112 3.09 -4.22 -17.11
N TRP A 113 3.62 -3.44 -16.19
CA TRP A 113 5.03 -3.07 -16.26
C TRP A 113 6.00 -4.25 -16.07
N LEU A 114 5.66 -5.24 -15.22
CA LEU A 114 6.45 -6.47 -15.07
C LEU A 114 6.48 -7.29 -16.37
N GLY A 115 5.36 -7.32 -17.10
CA GLY A 115 5.30 -7.98 -18.39
C GLY A 115 6.07 -7.24 -19.51
N SER A 116 6.43 -5.98 -19.28
CA SER A 116 7.24 -5.18 -20.21
C SER A 116 8.75 -5.24 -19.94
N LEU A 117 9.16 -5.89 -18.83
CA LEU A 117 10.57 -6.09 -18.51
C LEU A 117 11.19 -7.15 -19.43
N GLY A 118 12.37 -6.84 -19.97
CA GLY A 118 13.20 -7.82 -20.66
C GLY A 118 13.74 -8.89 -19.70
N ILE A 119 14.13 -10.04 -20.25
CA ILE A 119 14.68 -11.17 -19.46
C ILE A 119 15.87 -10.73 -18.62
N ASP A 120 16.72 -9.83 -19.12
CA ASP A 120 17.89 -9.34 -18.40
C ASP A 120 17.51 -8.48 -17.19
N GLN A 121 16.49 -7.65 -17.32
CA GLN A 121 15.93 -6.84 -16.22
C GLN A 121 15.26 -7.72 -15.16
N LEU A 122 14.57 -8.79 -15.56
CA LEU A 122 14.00 -9.78 -14.65
C LEU A 122 15.09 -10.55 -13.89
N ARG A 123 16.18 -10.91 -14.58
CA ARG A 123 17.35 -11.53 -13.94
C ARG A 123 17.98 -10.63 -12.90
N GLU A 124 18.25 -9.38 -13.25
CA GLU A 124 18.84 -8.40 -12.34
C GLU A 124 17.95 -8.19 -11.09
N LEU A 125 16.64 -8.25 -11.27
CA LEU A 125 15.66 -8.09 -10.19
C LEU A 125 15.72 -9.23 -9.17
N VAL A 126 15.94 -10.48 -9.60
CA VAL A 126 15.98 -11.65 -8.71
C VAL A 126 17.39 -12.00 -8.21
N THR A 127 18.45 -11.45 -8.81
CA THR A 127 19.80 -11.65 -8.33
C THR A 127 20.03 -10.81 -7.08
N LEU A 128 20.28 -11.46 -5.94
CA LEU A 128 20.66 -10.78 -4.70
C LEU A 128 22.08 -10.20 -4.88
N GLU A 129 22.28 -8.96 -4.41
CA GLU A 129 23.62 -8.42 -4.31
C GLU A 129 24.29 -9.10 -3.11
N ASP A 130 25.36 -9.86 -3.37
CA ASP A 130 26.25 -10.36 -2.31
C ASP A 130 26.92 -9.15 -1.66
N ASN A 131 26.64 -8.97 -0.39
CA ASN A 131 27.26 -7.95 0.47
C ASN A 131 28.47 -8.56 1.17
#